data_d14f6a341f9b7eecce0070f1466e0a77
#
_entry.id   d14f6a341f9b7eecce0070f1466e0a77
#
_cell.length_a   1.000
_cell.length_b   1.000
_cell.length_c   1.000
_cell.angle_alpha   90.00
_cell.angle_beta   90.00
_cell.angle_gamma   90.00
#
_symmetry.space_group_name_H-M   'P 1'
#
loop_
_entity.id
_entity.type
_entity.pdbx_description
1 polymer ?
#
loop_
_entity_poly.entity_id
_entity_poly.type
_entity_poly.pdbx_seq_one_letter_code
_entity_poly.pdbx_strand_id
1 'polypeptide(L)'
;MKKDEDKHIDSDEAEEIVFEAEEDAAEDKAQVTEDEDDESEADDGSDASEEIRKLEDRYVRLFAEYDNFRKRTAKEKEDLYASAVVEVTKQWLAVLDNIDRALDAAKTAVADVAEETEKEDKMLQGLELIKKQAQDVLNKINVTEIPCERGTAFDPNLHEAVMHTEDDSLGENEVAQVFQKGYIPKDRVVRHAVVQVAN
;
A
#
# COMPACT_ATOMS: atom_id res chain seq x y z
N MET A 1 -12.36 -26.63 -40.47
CA MET A 1 -12.60 -25.75 -39.31
C MET A 1 -11.52 -26.06 -38.30
N LYS A 2 -10.45 -25.28 -38.29
CA LYS A 2 -9.37 -25.34 -37.27
C LYS A 2 -9.77 -24.41 -36.17
N LYS A 3 -9.83 -24.94 -34.94
CA LYS A 3 -9.95 -24.17 -33.71
C LYS A 3 -8.59 -23.59 -33.39
N ASP A 4 -8.49 -22.28 -33.36
CA ASP A 4 -7.37 -21.56 -32.71
C ASP A 4 -7.56 -21.67 -31.21
N GLU A 5 -6.65 -22.37 -30.56
CA GLU A 5 -6.53 -22.37 -29.08
C GLU A 5 -5.66 -21.17 -28.70
N ASP A 6 -6.30 -20.14 -28.21
CA ASP A 6 -5.60 -19.04 -27.50
C ASP A 6 -4.93 -19.61 -26.24
N LYS A 7 -3.62 -19.73 -26.30
CA LYS A 7 -2.78 -20.08 -25.16
C LYS A 7 -2.66 -18.85 -24.26
N HIS A 8 -3.47 -18.81 -23.22
CA HIS A 8 -3.34 -17.85 -22.15
C HIS A 8 -2.04 -18.20 -21.38
N ILE A 9 -1.02 -17.36 -21.53
CA ILE A 9 0.23 -17.47 -20.74
C ILE A 9 -0.08 -16.87 -19.38
N ASP A 10 -0.01 -17.69 -18.33
CA ASP A 10 -0.18 -17.24 -16.96
C ASP A 10 0.95 -16.26 -16.58
N SER A 11 0.62 -15.26 -15.80
CA SER A 11 1.56 -14.21 -15.36
C SER A 11 2.75 -14.78 -14.56
N ASP A 12 2.56 -15.91 -13.90
CA ASP A 12 3.59 -16.60 -13.13
C ASP A 12 4.66 -17.26 -14.02
N GLU A 13 4.26 -17.82 -15.19
CA GLU A 13 5.23 -18.37 -16.16
C GLU A 13 6.10 -17.28 -16.81
N ALA A 14 5.58 -16.05 -16.94
CA ALA A 14 6.35 -14.93 -17.48
C ALA A 14 7.42 -14.40 -16.49
N GLU A 15 7.16 -14.49 -15.19
CA GLU A 15 8.16 -14.12 -14.16
C GLU A 15 9.26 -15.17 -14.02
N GLU A 16 8.95 -16.45 -14.19
CA GLU A 16 9.91 -17.55 -14.14
C GLU A 16 10.89 -17.52 -15.34
N ILE A 17 10.39 -17.21 -16.55
CA ILE A 17 11.24 -17.08 -17.76
C ILE A 17 12.20 -15.89 -17.62
N VAL A 18 11.81 -14.80 -16.95
CA VAL A 18 12.69 -13.64 -16.74
C VAL A 18 13.77 -13.94 -15.71
N PHE A 19 13.48 -14.80 -14.71
CA PHE A 19 14.46 -15.20 -13.68
C PHE A 19 15.53 -16.16 -14.25
N GLU A 20 15.15 -17.15 -15.07
CA GLU A 20 16.11 -18.06 -15.74
C GLU A 20 17.03 -17.32 -16.71
N ALA A 21 16.55 -16.28 -17.40
CA ALA A 21 17.39 -15.48 -18.29
C ALA A 21 18.42 -14.59 -17.56
N GLU A 22 18.20 -14.28 -16.28
CA GLU A 22 19.14 -13.53 -15.46
C GLU A 22 20.26 -14.43 -14.87
N GLU A 23 20.02 -15.73 -14.63
CA GLU A 23 21.04 -16.68 -14.17
C GLU A 23 22.02 -17.05 -15.29
N ASP A 24 21.55 -17.28 -16.52
CA ASP A 24 22.41 -17.58 -17.68
C ASP A 24 23.35 -16.41 -18.05
N ALA A 25 22.93 -15.17 -17.80
CA ALA A 25 23.79 -13.99 -18.04
C ALA A 25 24.87 -13.77 -16.98
N ALA A 26 24.77 -14.42 -15.81
CA ALA A 26 25.74 -14.31 -14.73
C ALA A 26 26.86 -15.36 -14.82
N GLU A 27 26.61 -16.53 -15.42
CA GLU A 27 27.60 -17.60 -15.55
C GLU A 27 28.61 -17.39 -16.70
N ASP A 28 28.24 -16.63 -17.74
CA ASP A 28 29.13 -16.38 -18.91
C ASP A 28 30.27 -15.37 -18.64
N LYS A 29 30.34 -14.78 -17.43
CA LYS A 29 31.39 -13.85 -17.03
C LYS A 29 32.63 -14.50 -16.38
N ALA A 30 32.66 -15.82 -16.20
CA ALA A 30 33.69 -16.50 -15.41
C ALA A 30 34.76 -17.25 -16.22
N GLN A 31 34.77 -17.21 -17.56
CA GLN A 31 35.79 -17.89 -18.37
C GLN A 31 36.32 -17.01 -19.50
N VAL A 32 37.19 -16.08 -19.15
CA VAL A 32 38.22 -15.59 -20.09
C VAL A 32 39.56 -15.97 -19.52
N THR A 33 40.07 -17.09 -20.00
CA THR A 33 41.47 -17.53 -19.79
C THR A 33 42.39 -16.70 -20.65
N GLU A 34 43.44 -16.22 -20.01
CA GLU A 34 44.64 -15.65 -20.65
C GLU A 34 45.28 -16.69 -21.55
N ASP A 35 45.48 -16.36 -22.84
CA ASP A 35 46.48 -16.96 -23.68
C ASP A 35 47.23 -15.85 -24.41
N GLU A 36 48.56 -15.87 -24.19
CA GLU A 36 49.55 -14.95 -24.71
C GLU A 36 49.92 -15.31 -26.18
N ASP A 37 50.36 -14.26 -26.88
CA ASP A 37 51.23 -14.24 -28.05
C ASP A 37 50.72 -14.76 -29.41
N ASP A 38 50.43 -13.79 -30.30
CA ASP A 38 51.13 -13.75 -31.62
C ASP A 38 51.15 -12.32 -32.19
N GLU A 39 52.36 -11.79 -32.38
CA GLU A 39 52.61 -10.55 -33.12
C GLU A 39 52.44 -10.80 -34.63
N SER A 40 51.50 -10.11 -35.29
CA SER A 40 51.72 -9.49 -36.58
C SER A 40 50.45 -8.90 -37.20
N GLU A 41 50.62 -7.72 -37.76
CA GLU A 41 49.74 -6.91 -38.61
C GLU A 41 48.98 -5.77 -37.91
N ALA A 42 49.74 -4.70 -37.70
CA ALA A 42 49.26 -3.38 -37.36
C ALA A 42 48.74 -2.69 -38.64
N ASP A 43 47.48 -2.32 -38.66
CA ASP A 43 46.88 -1.06 -39.15
C ASP A 43 45.33 -1.10 -39.26
N ASP A 44 44.68 -2.27 -39.26
CA ASP A 44 43.22 -2.40 -39.31
C ASP A 44 42.58 -2.69 -37.94
N GLY A 45 43.39 -3.06 -36.95
CA GLY A 45 42.91 -3.38 -35.59
C GLY A 45 42.55 -2.18 -34.71
N SER A 46 43.02 -0.99 -35.05
CA SER A 46 42.82 0.22 -34.25
C SER A 46 41.36 0.73 -34.33
N ASP A 47 40.79 0.68 -35.52
CA ASP A 47 39.40 1.18 -35.75
C ASP A 47 38.36 0.21 -35.17
N ALA A 48 38.56 -1.11 -35.34
CA ALA A 48 37.71 -2.15 -34.76
C ALA A 48 37.76 -2.14 -33.24
N SER A 49 38.94 -1.94 -32.63
CA SER A 49 39.05 -1.86 -31.16
C SER A 49 38.39 -0.61 -30.57
N GLU A 50 38.46 0.50 -31.30
CA GLU A 50 37.74 1.72 -30.89
C GLU A 50 36.20 1.57 -31.02
N GLU A 51 35.72 0.86 -32.04
CA GLU A 51 34.28 0.57 -32.19
C GLU A 51 33.80 -0.36 -31.10
N ILE A 52 34.51 -1.41 -30.75
CA ILE A 52 34.20 -2.31 -29.63
C ILE A 52 34.09 -1.51 -28.34
N ARG A 53 35.09 -0.68 -28.02
CA ARG A 53 35.07 0.15 -26.82
C ARG A 53 33.88 1.12 -26.79
N LYS A 54 33.52 1.73 -27.91
CA LYS A 54 32.32 2.59 -28.03
C LYS A 54 31.04 1.81 -27.82
N LEU A 55 30.97 0.55 -28.27
CA LEU A 55 29.82 -0.33 -28.06
C LEU A 55 29.73 -0.77 -26.60
N GLU A 56 30.86 -1.11 -25.98
CA GLU A 56 30.89 -1.46 -24.55
C GLU A 56 30.47 -0.29 -23.67
N ASP A 57 31.00 0.92 -23.92
CA ASP A 57 30.58 2.12 -23.20
C ASP A 57 29.09 2.41 -23.35
N ARG A 58 28.56 2.18 -24.57
CA ARG A 58 27.14 2.34 -24.83
C ARG A 58 26.31 1.26 -24.12
N TYR A 59 26.78 0.02 -24.11
CA TYR A 59 26.14 -1.09 -23.41
C TYR A 59 26.10 -0.87 -21.90
N VAL A 60 27.22 -0.51 -21.29
CA VAL A 60 27.32 -0.20 -19.85
C VAL A 60 26.36 0.95 -19.48
N ARG A 61 26.31 1.98 -20.31
CA ARG A 61 25.41 3.10 -20.10
C ARG A 61 23.94 2.68 -20.20
N LEU A 62 23.58 1.91 -21.23
CA LEU A 62 22.24 1.40 -21.44
C LEU A 62 21.81 0.48 -20.28
N PHE A 63 22.72 -0.36 -19.81
CA PHE A 63 22.47 -1.23 -18.66
C PHE A 63 22.19 -0.43 -17.39
N ALA A 64 22.98 0.61 -17.13
CA ALA A 64 22.74 1.50 -15.99
C ALA A 64 21.41 2.27 -16.11
N GLU A 65 21.05 2.73 -17.31
CA GLU A 65 19.78 3.38 -17.57
C GLU A 65 18.59 2.41 -17.38
N TYR A 66 18.74 1.15 -17.81
CA TYR A 66 17.74 0.10 -17.62
C TYR A 66 17.54 -0.27 -16.15
N ASP A 67 18.64 -0.44 -15.39
CA ASP A 67 18.56 -0.72 -13.95
C ASP A 67 17.86 0.42 -13.19
N ASN A 68 18.20 1.67 -13.53
CA ASN A 68 17.51 2.83 -12.98
C ASN A 68 16.02 2.88 -13.36
N PHE A 69 15.69 2.53 -14.59
CA PHE A 69 14.30 2.44 -15.06
C PHE A 69 13.54 1.35 -14.31
N ARG A 70 14.13 0.14 -14.19
CA ARG A 70 13.53 -0.98 -13.45
C ARG A 70 13.21 -0.61 -12.01
N LYS A 71 14.18 -0.02 -11.29
CA LYS A 71 13.98 0.44 -9.90
C LYS A 71 12.88 1.49 -9.78
N ARG A 72 12.89 2.45 -10.71
CA ARG A 72 11.86 3.49 -10.73
C ARG A 72 10.47 2.93 -11.01
N THR A 73 10.35 2.07 -12.02
CA THR A 73 9.07 1.46 -12.40
C THR A 73 8.50 0.55 -11.30
N ALA A 74 9.37 -0.21 -10.60
CA ALA A 74 8.95 -1.00 -9.45
C ALA A 74 8.35 -0.10 -8.35
N LYS A 75 9.02 1.00 -8.03
CA LYS A 75 8.52 1.96 -7.06
C LYS A 75 7.22 2.65 -7.51
N GLU A 76 7.14 3.05 -8.78
CA GLU A 76 5.92 3.65 -9.35
C GLU A 76 4.72 2.69 -9.29
N LYS A 77 4.94 1.38 -9.52
CA LYS A 77 3.88 0.36 -9.36
C LYS A 77 3.41 0.23 -7.91
N GLU A 78 4.34 0.23 -6.96
CA GLU A 78 4.01 0.19 -5.53
C GLU A 78 3.22 1.43 -5.10
N ASP A 79 3.67 2.62 -5.51
CA ASP A 79 2.99 3.89 -5.22
C ASP A 79 1.59 3.95 -5.86
N LEU A 80 1.43 3.41 -7.06
CA LEU A 80 0.14 3.32 -7.75
C LEU A 80 -0.82 2.41 -7.00
N TYR A 81 -0.35 1.21 -6.59
CA TYR A 81 -1.16 0.29 -5.79
C TYR A 81 -1.59 0.91 -4.45
N ALA A 82 -0.65 1.52 -3.73
CA ALA A 82 -0.94 2.21 -2.48
C ALA A 82 -1.97 3.34 -2.67
N SER A 83 -1.86 4.10 -3.76
CA SER A 83 -2.81 5.17 -4.08
C SER A 83 -4.21 4.63 -4.43
N ALA A 84 -4.28 3.52 -5.16
CA ALA A 84 -5.55 2.87 -5.47
C ALA A 84 -6.25 2.34 -4.21
N VAL A 85 -5.51 1.72 -3.29
CA VAL A 85 -6.03 1.26 -2.00
C VAL A 85 -6.60 2.44 -1.20
N VAL A 86 -5.86 3.56 -1.12
CA VAL A 86 -6.32 4.77 -0.43
C VAL A 86 -7.63 5.28 -1.03
N GLU A 87 -7.73 5.38 -2.35
CA GLU A 87 -8.92 5.91 -3.04
C GLU A 87 -10.16 5.04 -2.81
N VAL A 88 -10.03 3.72 -2.96
CA VAL A 88 -11.14 2.78 -2.72
C VAL A 88 -11.54 2.80 -1.25
N THR A 89 -10.57 2.79 -0.34
CA THR A 89 -10.83 2.84 1.10
C THR A 89 -11.59 4.10 1.48
N LYS A 90 -11.22 5.25 0.93
CA LYS A 90 -11.87 6.54 1.20
C LYS A 90 -13.38 6.52 0.90
N GLN A 91 -13.76 5.86 -0.20
CA GLN A 91 -15.18 5.69 -0.55
C GLN A 91 -15.88 4.69 0.38
N TRP A 92 -15.18 3.62 0.79
CA TRP A 92 -15.70 2.61 1.68
C TRP A 92 -15.94 3.12 3.11
N LEU A 93 -15.12 4.07 3.58
CA LEU A 93 -15.27 4.65 4.91
C LEU A 93 -16.61 5.35 5.13
N ALA A 94 -17.22 5.90 4.08
CA ALA A 94 -18.56 6.48 4.18
C ALA A 94 -19.62 5.43 4.57
N VAL A 95 -19.46 4.19 4.14
CA VAL A 95 -20.36 3.08 4.51
C VAL A 95 -20.15 2.70 5.97
N LEU A 96 -18.91 2.62 6.43
CA LEU A 96 -18.58 2.35 7.83
C LEU A 96 -19.13 3.41 8.77
N ASP A 97 -18.98 4.69 8.42
CA ASP A 97 -19.55 5.79 9.21
C ASP A 97 -21.07 5.70 9.33
N ASN A 98 -21.76 5.23 8.29
CA ASN A 98 -23.20 4.99 8.34
C ASN A 98 -23.56 3.79 9.24
N ILE A 99 -22.74 2.75 9.25
CA ILE A 99 -22.92 1.60 10.16
C ILE A 99 -22.71 2.05 11.60
N ASP A 100 -21.67 2.84 11.89
CA ASP A 100 -21.42 3.38 13.22
C ASP A 100 -22.58 4.25 13.69
N ARG A 101 -23.06 5.14 12.83
CA ARG A 101 -24.24 5.99 13.15
C ARG A 101 -25.50 5.16 13.41
N ALA A 102 -25.71 4.09 12.62
CA ALA A 102 -26.84 3.19 12.82
C ALA A 102 -26.76 2.44 14.16
N LEU A 103 -25.55 2.00 14.54
CA LEU A 103 -25.29 1.37 15.83
C LEU A 103 -25.56 2.33 17.01
N ASP A 104 -25.07 3.56 16.92
CA ASP A 104 -25.26 4.57 17.95
C ASP A 104 -26.75 4.94 18.10
N ALA A 105 -27.46 5.10 16.98
CA ALA A 105 -28.90 5.35 17.00
C ALA A 105 -29.68 4.18 17.60
N ALA A 106 -29.30 2.94 17.25
CA ALA A 106 -29.97 1.75 17.80
C ALA A 106 -29.68 1.60 19.31
N LYS A 107 -28.46 1.85 19.80
CA LYS A 107 -28.13 1.85 21.22
C LYS A 107 -28.90 2.91 22.00
N THR A 108 -29.05 4.11 21.44
CA THR A 108 -29.83 5.19 22.04
C THR A 108 -31.31 4.82 22.13
N ALA A 109 -31.89 4.25 21.07
CA ALA A 109 -33.28 3.82 21.03
C ALA A 109 -33.57 2.73 22.07
N VAL A 110 -32.66 1.79 22.27
CA VAL A 110 -32.80 0.72 23.31
C VAL A 110 -32.71 1.32 24.72
N ALA A 111 -31.82 2.31 24.92
CA ALA A 111 -31.64 2.95 26.23
C ALA A 111 -32.89 3.76 26.67
N ASP A 112 -33.65 4.27 25.72
CA ASP A 112 -34.88 5.06 25.99
C ASP A 112 -36.13 4.21 26.26
N VAL A 113 -36.09 2.91 25.98
CA VAL A 113 -37.24 1.99 26.16
C VAL A 113 -36.94 1.07 27.34
N ALA A 114 -37.78 1.17 28.39
CA ALA A 114 -37.61 0.41 29.65
C ALA A 114 -37.84 -1.11 29.52
N GLU A 115 -38.26 -1.61 28.37
CA GLU A 115 -38.47 -3.01 28.07
C GLU A 115 -37.58 -3.40 26.87
N GLU A 116 -36.38 -3.92 27.14
CA GLU A 116 -35.51 -4.57 26.14
C GLU A 116 -36.28 -5.74 25.52
N THR A 117 -36.54 -5.67 24.20
CA THR A 117 -37.09 -6.81 23.48
C THR A 117 -35.92 -7.64 22.90
N GLU A 118 -36.02 -9.00 23.02
CA GLU A 118 -35.00 -9.92 22.41
C GLU A 118 -34.76 -9.67 20.92
N LYS A 119 -35.63 -8.96 20.22
CA LYS A 119 -35.48 -8.62 18.80
C LYS A 119 -34.55 -7.46 18.58
N GLU A 120 -34.52 -6.47 19.47
CA GLU A 120 -33.65 -5.30 19.42
C GLU A 120 -32.20 -5.71 19.71
N ASP A 121 -31.98 -6.60 20.70
CA ASP A 121 -30.70 -7.18 20.98
C ASP A 121 -30.11 -7.96 19.78
N LYS A 122 -30.94 -8.76 19.11
CA LYS A 122 -30.53 -9.51 17.92
C LYS A 122 -30.17 -8.60 16.75
N MET A 123 -30.86 -7.47 16.59
CA MET A 123 -30.57 -6.46 15.57
C MET A 123 -29.24 -5.75 15.85
N LEU A 124 -29.00 -5.34 17.08
CA LEU A 124 -27.72 -4.74 17.52
C LEU A 124 -26.54 -5.70 17.30
N GLN A 125 -26.69 -6.96 17.74
CA GLN A 125 -25.68 -7.99 17.49
C GLN A 125 -25.42 -8.19 16.00
N GLY A 126 -26.44 -8.16 15.16
CA GLY A 126 -26.30 -8.24 13.70
C GLY A 126 -25.47 -7.08 13.13
N LEU A 127 -25.75 -5.84 13.55
CA LEU A 127 -25.00 -4.65 13.12
C LEU A 127 -23.54 -4.69 13.62
N GLU A 128 -23.29 -5.14 14.84
CA GLU A 128 -21.94 -5.29 15.39
C GLU A 128 -21.13 -6.34 14.61
N LEU A 129 -21.75 -7.44 14.22
CA LEU A 129 -21.12 -8.45 13.37
C LEU A 129 -20.75 -7.89 11.99
N ILE A 130 -21.64 -7.11 11.36
CA ILE A 130 -21.38 -6.46 10.08
C ILE A 130 -20.20 -5.49 10.21
N LYS A 131 -20.18 -4.65 11.25
CA LYS A 131 -19.10 -3.73 11.55
C LYS A 131 -17.76 -4.48 11.69
N LYS A 132 -17.74 -5.54 12.53
CA LYS A 132 -16.55 -6.37 12.73
C LYS A 132 -16.04 -6.97 11.42
N GLN A 133 -16.95 -7.53 10.62
CA GLN A 133 -16.59 -8.09 9.31
C GLN A 133 -16.01 -7.03 8.38
N ALA A 134 -16.55 -5.82 8.36
CA ALA A 134 -16.05 -4.71 7.58
C ALA A 134 -14.64 -4.28 8.03
N GLN A 135 -14.39 -4.24 9.35
CA GLN A 135 -13.05 -3.98 9.91
C GLN A 135 -12.05 -5.08 9.56
N ASP A 136 -12.48 -6.35 9.62
CA ASP A 136 -11.64 -7.50 9.23
C ASP A 136 -11.21 -7.43 7.76
N VAL A 137 -12.10 -6.94 6.86
CA VAL A 137 -11.76 -6.72 5.45
C VAL A 137 -10.73 -5.61 5.30
N LEU A 138 -10.85 -4.50 6.01
CA LEU A 138 -9.87 -3.41 5.99
C LEU A 138 -8.50 -3.89 6.51
N ASN A 139 -8.48 -4.66 7.58
CA ASN A 139 -7.25 -5.23 8.13
C ASN A 139 -6.51 -6.14 7.11
N LYS A 140 -7.26 -6.92 6.30
CA LYS A 140 -6.67 -7.77 5.25
C LYS A 140 -5.96 -6.97 4.15
N ILE A 141 -6.40 -5.76 3.87
CA ILE A 141 -5.73 -4.83 2.92
C ILE A 141 -4.75 -3.89 3.62
N ASN A 142 -4.36 -4.22 4.87
CA ASN A 142 -3.44 -3.45 5.72
C ASN A 142 -3.91 -2.01 6.01
N VAL A 143 -5.22 -1.78 6.05
CA VAL A 143 -5.81 -0.53 6.52
C VAL A 143 -6.25 -0.72 7.96
N THR A 144 -5.66 0.05 8.88
CA THR A 144 -5.95 -0.01 10.31
C THR A 144 -6.63 1.28 10.78
N GLU A 145 -7.48 1.15 11.80
CA GLU A 145 -8.06 2.30 12.50
C GLU A 145 -6.97 3.02 13.29
N ILE A 146 -6.92 4.33 13.22
CA ILE A 146 -6.03 5.16 14.04
C ILE A 146 -6.54 5.06 15.49
N PRO A 147 -5.69 4.59 16.43
CA PRO A 147 -6.07 4.49 17.83
C PRO A 147 -6.36 5.90 18.37
N CYS A 148 -7.61 6.18 18.64
CA CYS A 148 -8.07 7.47 19.13
C CYS A 148 -9.22 7.24 20.10
N GLU A 149 -8.93 7.36 21.39
CA GLU A 149 -9.89 7.23 22.48
C GLU A 149 -9.85 8.49 23.34
N ARG A 150 -10.85 8.67 24.20
CA ARG A 150 -10.84 9.76 25.19
C ARG A 150 -9.60 9.67 26.08
N GLY A 151 -8.86 10.77 26.23
CA GLY A 151 -7.60 10.83 26.96
C GLY A 151 -6.36 10.47 26.11
N THR A 152 -6.51 10.20 24.82
CA THR A 152 -5.37 10.04 23.91
C THR A 152 -4.75 11.41 23.64
N ALA A 153 -3.42 11.50 23.64
CA ALA A 153 -2.72 12.74 23.27
C ALA A 153 -3.01 13.11 21.81
N PHE A 154 -3.29 14.36 21.55
CA PHE A 154 -3.55 14.87 20.20
C PHE A 154 -2.27 14.86 19.36
N ASP A 155 -2.32 14.24 18.19
CA ASP A 155 -1.25 14.25 17.19
C ASP A 155 -1.77 14.89 15.90
N PRO A 156 -1.24 16.05 15.47
CA PRO A 156 -1.66 16.72 14.24
C PRO A 156 -1.46 15.91 12.96
N ASN A 157 -0.58 14.89 12.98
CA ASN A 157 -0.36 14.01 11.82
C ASN A 157 -1.46 12.95 11.65
N LEU A 158 -2.18 12.63 12.73
CA LEU A 158 -3.17 11.56 12.77
C LEU A 158 -4.58 12.07 13.04
N HIS A 159 -4.70 13.19 13.74
CA HIS A 159 -5.97 13.73 14.24
C HIS A 159 -6.25 15.11 13.63
N GLU A 160 -7.52 15.40 13.40
CA GLU A 160 -8.04 16.70 12.99
C GLU A 160 -8.93 17.25 14.10
N ALA A 161 -8.48 18.30 14.79
CA ALA A 161 -9.25 18.97 15.82
C ALA A 161 -10.26 19.94 15.20
N VAL A 162 -11.56 19.67 15.36
CA VAL A 162 -12.63 20.54 14.84
C VAL A 162 -13.31 21.35 15.95
N MET A 163 -13.20 20.91 17.19
CA MET A 163 -13.76 21.58 18.34
C MET A 163 -12.81 21.52 19.54
N HIS A 164 -12.94 22.49 20.41
CA HIS A 164 -12.23 22.57 21.67
C HIS A 164 -13.23 22.60 22.82
N THR A 165 -12.88 22.01 23.96
CA THR A 165 -13.70 22.00 25.16
C THR A 165 -12.83 22.18 26.40
N GLU A 166 -13.37 22.77 27.41
CA GLU A 166 -12.76 22.82 28.75
C GLU A 166 -13.25 21.59 29.53
N ASP A 167 -12.34 20.70 29.92
CA ASP A 167 -12.65 19.49 30.68
C ASP A 167 -11.55 19.24 31.73
N ASP A 168 -11.87 19.57 32.99
CA ASP A 168 -10.96 19.42 34.11
C ASP A 168 -10.51 17.94 34.36
N SER A 169 -11.18 16.98 33.76
CA SER A 169 -10.85 15.55 33.88
C SER A 169 -9.77 15.09 32.91
N LEU A 170 -9.41 15.93 31.93
CA LEU A 170 -8.42 15.66 30.89
C LEU A 170 -7.24 16.59 30.96
N GLY A 171 -6.10 16.15 30.46
CA GLY A 171 -4.89 16.97 30.32
C GLY A 171 -4.97 17.97 29.17
N GLU A 172 -3.96 18.81 29.04
CA GLU A 172 -3.82 19.73 27.91
C GLU A 172 -3.59 18.95 26.61
N ASN A 173 -4.29 19.32 25.56
CA ASN A 173 -4.20 18.70 24.24
C ASN A 173 -4.53 17.19 24.23
N GLU A 174 -5.47 16.75 25.03
CA GLU A 174 -6.00 15.39 24.97
C GLU A 174 -7.32 15.34 24.22
N VAL A 175 -7.60 14.19 23.61
CA VAL A 175 -8.87 13.94 22.91
C VAL A 175 -10.00 13.82 23.92
N ALA A 176 -10.96 14.71 23.86
CA ALA A 176 -12.15 14.67 24.70
C ALA A 176 -13.25 13.77 24.09
N GLN A 177 -13.45 13.87 22.78
CA GLN A 177 -14.43 13.08 22.04
C GLN A 177 -13.97 12.82 20.60
N VAL A 178 -14.29 11.63 20.08
CA VAL A 178 -14.08 11.26 18.69
C VAL A 178 -15.40 11.35 17.93
N PHE A 179 -15.47 12.23 16.94
CA PHE A 179 -16.63 12.37 16.08
C PHE A 179 -16.59 11.45 14.88
N GLN A 180 -15.39 11.21 14.36
CA GLN A 180 -15.18 10.35 13.20
C GLN A 180 -13.84 9.63 13.31
N LYS A 181 -13.86 8.32 13.06
CA LYS A 181 -12.66 7.49 13.15
C LYS A 181 -11.71 7.74 11.98
N GLY A 182 -10.42 7.77 12.28
CA GLY A 182 -9.35 7.86 11.29
C GLY A 182 -8.86 6.49 10.84
N TYR A 183 -8.27 6.43 9.64
CA TYR A 183 -7.74 5.19 9.06
C TYR A 183 -6.42 5.43 8.34
N ILE A 184 -5.48 4.50 8.55
CA ILE A 184 -4.14 4.56 7.97
C ILE A 184 -3.75 3.19 7.38
N PRO A 185 -3.41 3.09 6.07
CA PRO A 185 -2.70 1.96 5.49
C PRO A 185 -1.20 2.20 5.60
N LYS A 186 -0.48 1.39 6.36
CA LYS A 186 0.98 1.49 6.60
C LYS A 186 1.45 2.94 6.89
N ASP A 187 1.85 3.69 5.85
CA ASP A 187 2.55 4.98 5.99
C ASP A 187 1.77 6.19 5.46
N ARG A 188 0.58 6.00 4.89
CA ARG A 188 -0.19 7.08 4.26
C ARG A 188 -1.57 7.20 4.87
N VAL A 189 -1.87 8.32 5.55
CA VAL A 189 -3.19 8.56 6.13
C VAL A 189 -4.25 8.62 5.04
N VAL A 190 -5.29 7.79 5.12
CA VAL A 190 -6.48 7.85 4.25
C VAL A 190 -7.38 8.97 4.71
N ARG A 191 -7.62 9.02 6.03
CA ARG A 191 -8.46 10.02 6.69
C ARG A 191 -8.01 10.18 8.14
N HIS A 192 -7.83 11.42 8.57
CA HIS A 192 -7.56 11.75 9.96
C HIS A 192 -8.77 11.44 10.85
N ALA A 193 -8.53 11.13 12.11
CA ALA A 193 -9.62 11.05 13.08
C ALA A 193 -10.10 12.46 13.42
N VAL A 194 -11.40 12.72 13.28
CA VAL A 194 -12.01 14.00 13.62
C VAL A 194 -12.36 13.99 15.10
N VAL A 195 -11.74 14.90 15.85
CA VAL A 195 -11.79 14.89 17.31
C VAL A 195 -12.15 16.26 17.90
N GLN A 196 -12.65 16.23 19.12
CA GLN A 196 -12.70 17.35 20.03
C GLN A 196 -11.53 17.24 20.98
N VAL A 197 -10.80 18.32 21.19
CA VAL A 197 -9.63 18.40 22.06
C VAL A 197 -9.97 19.16 23.33
N ALA A 198 -9.43 18.71 24.46
CA ALA A 198 -9.56 19.36 25.75
C ALA A 198 -8.42 20.36 25.97
N ASN A 199 -8.74 21.46 26.68
CA ASN A 199 -7.85 22.48 27.24
C ASN A 199 -6.79 23.05 26.27
#